data_5800654aa8f983038c1efb507d4615cc
#
_entry.id   5800654aa8f983038c1efb507d4615cc
#
_cell.length_a   1.000
_cell.length_b   1.000
_cell.length_c   1.000
_cell.angle_alpha   90.00
_cell.angle_beta   90.00
_cell.angle_gamma   90.00
#
_symmetry.space_group_name_H-M   'P 1'
#
loop_
_entity.id
_entity.type
_entity.pdbx_description
1 polymer ?
#
loop_
_entity_poly.entity_id
_entity_poly.type
_entity_poly.pdbx_seq_one_letter_code
_entity_poly.pdbx_strand_id
1 'polypeptide(L)'
;MSVVDIPELTYEGRVLDMDQVGLLRRSDDALHDRDELHRRMGEDGYLYLPGLLNRDQVIDARGELCDRLHRAGMLDYSRPVMECVAAPQAQIDAAAIGPFMPELARDNASLHSVIYDGPMIDFYTFFLGGSVRHFDYTWFRAKQPGTTTATTPHHDFVYMGRGTPDLYTSWTPFSDVPFAMGGLMMLEKSHTHEDIVQGCGQTDVDLYCTNRGNAQEVVAAAQTSGRELTGEERQQIDWNSTGAYSSDAIATREELGGRWLLDEYRMGDVLVFSMHIMHAS
;
A
#
# COMPACT_ATOMS: atom_id res chain seq x y z
N MET A 1 -6.83 5.09 28.97
CA MET A 1 -6.85 5.02 27.51
C MET A 1 -7.99 5.91 27.04
N SER A 2 -7.72 7.00 26.33
CA SER A 2 -8.77 7.77 25.67
C SER A 2 -9.35 6.89 24.58
N VAL A 3 -10.66 6.69 24.60
CA VAL A 3 -11.39 6.06 23.50
C VAL A 3 -11.18 6.99 22.31
N VAL A 4 -10.48 6.53 21.29
CA VAL A 4 -10.38 7.24 20.01
C VAL A 4 -11.74 7.03 19.35
N ASP A 5 -12.47 8.12 19.19
CA ASP A 5 -13.78 8.08 18.54
C ASP A 5 -13.53 8.12 17.03
N ILE A 6 -13.75 6.99 16.34
CA ILE A 6 -13.62 6.93 14.88
C ILE A 6 -14.84 7.66 14.29
N PRO A 7 -14.65 8.72 13.48
CA PRO A 7 -15.77 9.41 12.85
C PRO A 7 -16.46 8.49 11.83
N GLU A 8 -17.63 8.90 11.36
CA GLU A 8 -18.27 8.23 10.22
C GLU A 8 -17.33 8.26 9.01
N LEU A 9 -17.03 7.11 8.46
CA LEU A 9 -16.11 6.92 7.34
C LEU A 9 -16.88 6.54 6.08
N THR A 10 -16.33 6.94 4.93
CA THR A 10 -16.90 6.57 3.63
C THR A 10 -15.84 5.91 2.75
N TYR A 11 -16.26 4.96 1.94
CA TYR A 11 -15.48 4.39 0.84
C TYR A 11 -16.22 4.65 -0.48
N GLU A 12 -15.62 5.40 -1.38
CA GLU A 12 -16.23 5.83 -2.65
C GLU A 12 -17.64 6.42 -2.48
N GLY A 13 -17.81 7.28 -1.48
CA GLY A 13 -19.07 7.96 -1.18
C GLY A 13 -20.14 7.11 -0.48
N ARG A 14 -19.87 5.85 -0.18
CA ARG A 14 -20.74 4.97 0.62
C ARG A 14 -20.26 4.93 2.06
N VAL A 15 -21.17 5.12 3.00
CA VAL A 15 -20.87 5.07 4.44
C VAL A 15 -20.48 3.63 4.82
N LEU A 16 -19.36 3.50 5.53
CA LEU A 16 -18.96 2.24 6.13
C LEU A 16 -19.79 1.97 7.38
N ASP A 17 -20.21 0.73 7.58
CA ASP A 17 -20.81 0.31 8.85
C ASP A 17 -19.73 0.35 9.94
N MET A 18 -19.90 1.21 10.93
CA MET A 18 -18.90 1.44 11.96
C MET A 18 -18.65 0.23 12.87
N ASP A 19 -19.61 -0.72 12.95
CA ASP A 19 -19.40 -1.99 13.64
C ASP A 19 -18.40 -2.90 12.88
N GLN A 20 -18.12 -2.57 11.63
CA GLN A 20 -17.23 -3.29 10.72
C GLN A 20 -15.89 -2.58 10.54
N VAL A 21 -15.62 -1.55 11.34
CA VAL A 21 -14.38 -0.78 11.36
C VAL A 21 -13.72 -0.92 12.72
N GLY A 22 -12.41 -0.87 12.77
CA GLY A 22 -11.63 -0.91 14.01
C GLY A 22 -10.31 -0.18 13.91
N LEU A 23 -9.66 0.03 15.04
CA LEU A 23 -8.32 0.59 15.07
C LEU A 23 -7.27 -0.51 14.90
N LEU A 24 -6.17 -0.14 14.26
CA LEU A 24 -4.96 -0.97 14.18
C LEU A 24 -4.40 -1.21 15.58
N ARG A 25 -3.94 -2.43 15.84
CA ARG A 25 -3.15 -2.73 17.03
C ARG A 25 -1.76 -2.14 16.88
N ARG A 26 -1.38 -1.30 17.83
CA ARG A 26 -0.03 -0.74 17.89
C ARG A 26 0.96 -1.82 18.32
N SER A 27 2.17 -1.75 17.78
CA SER A 27 3.28 -2.66 18.10
C SER A 27 4.58 -1.94 18.46
N ASP A 28 4.54 -0.63 18.67
CA ASP A 28 5.68 0.18 19.12
C ASP A 28 6.20 -0.22 20.51
N ASP A 29 5.35 -0.79 21.36
CA ASP A 29 5.73 -1.35 22.66
C ASP A 29 6.58 -2.63 22.56
N ALA A 30 6.57 -3.30 21.42
CA ALA A 30 7.29 -4.55 21.16
C ALA A 30 8.57 -4.37 20.32
N LEU A 31 9.00 -3.15 20.01
CA LEU A 31 10.13 -2.87 19.11
C LEU A 31 11.45 -3.56 19.50
N HIS A 32 11.60 -3.94 20.76
CA HIS A 32 12.80 -4.63 21.29
C HIS A 32 12.55 -6.10 21.64
N ASP A 33 11.38 -6.64 21.28
CA ASP A 33 11.01 -8.04 21.49
C ASP A 33 10.67 -8.69 20.14
N ARG A 34 11.67 -9.35 19.57
CA ARG A 34 11.56 -9.97 18.24
C ARG A 34 10.49 -11.08 18.21
N ASP A 35 10.42 -11.88 19.26
CA ASP A 35 9.49 -13.00 19.33
C ASP A 35 8.05 -12.47 19.42
N GLU A 36 7.84 -11.39 20.17
CA GLU A 36 6.55 -10.72 20.25
C GLU A 36 6.15 -10.07 18.91
N LEU A 37 7.09 -9.43 18.20
CA LEU A 37 6.83 -8.90 16.86
C LEU A 37 6.42 -10.01 15.88
N HIS A 38 7.12 -11.15 15.87
CA HIS A 38 6.74 -12.29 15.04
C HIS A 38 5.38 -12.87 15.44
N ARG A 39 5.10 -12.96 16.74
CA ARG A 39 3.79 -13.41 17.22
C ARG A 39 2.66 -12.50 16.72
N ARG A 40 2.84 -11.17 16.82
CA ARG A 40 1.85 -10.19 16.33
C ARG A 40 1.71 -10.24 14.81
N MET A 41 2.81 -10.34 14.07
CA MET A 41 2.76 -10.52 12.62
C MET A 41 1.99 -11.78 12.23
N GLY A 42 2.18 -12.88 12.94
CA GLY A 42 1.41 -14.11 12.71
C GLY A 42 -0.06 -14.00 13.10
N GLU A 43 -0.39 -13.25 14.16
CA GLU A 43 -1.76 -13.06 14.63
C GLU A 43 -2.55 -12.07 13.77
N ASP A 44 -1.95 -10.94 13.43
CA ASP A 44 -2.64 -9.79 12.84
C ASP A 44 -2.33 -9.62 11.34
N GLY A 45 -1.23 -10.19 10.87
CA GLY A 45 -0.73 -10.03 9.49
C GLY A 45 -0.04 -8.70 9.24
N TYR A 46 0.09 -7.85 10.26
CA TYR A 46 0.72 -6.55 10.19
C TYR A 46 1.35 -6.14 11.53
N LEU A 47 2.22 -5.14 11.49
CA LEU A 47 2.75 -4.41 12.64
C LEU A 47 2.55 -2.91 12.39
N TYR A 48 1.79 -2.24 13.24
CA TYR A 48 1.69 -0.78 13.21
C TYR A 48 2.69 -0.19 14.20
N LEU A 49 3.63 0.59 13.70
CA LEU A 49 4.79 1.11 14.41
C LEU A 49 4.79 2.66 14.37
N PRO A 50 3.96 3.31 15.20
CA PRO A 50 3.92 4.76 15.28
C PRO A 50 5.26 5.35 15.69
N GLY A 51 5.75 6.34 14.92
CA GLY A 51 6.97 7.08 15.22
C GLY A 51 8.27 6.29 15.05
N LEU A 52 8.25 5.19 14.29
CA LEU A 52 9.47 4.41 14.03
C LEU A 52 10.55 5.22 13.33
N LEU A 53 10.16 6.04 12.34
CA LEU A 53 11.09 6.83 11.55
C LEU A 53 11.36 8.19 12.21
N ASN A 54 12.52 8.75 11.91
CA ASN A 54 12.83 10.11 12.35
C ASN A 54 11.95 11.11 11.60
N ARG A 55 11.05 11.78 12.33
CA ARG A 55 10.08 12.72 11.76
C ARG A 55 10.74 13.87 11.01
N ASP A 56 11.86 14.39 11.49
CA ASP A 56 12.55 15.52 10.84
C ASP A 56 13.12 15.10 9.48
N GLN A 57 13.69 13.89 9.38
CA GLN A 57 14.13 13.33 8.11
C GLN A 57 12.96 13.08 7.14
N VAL A 58 11.81 12.64 7.65
CA VAL A 58 10.60 12.49 6.83
C VAL A 58 10.10 13.84 6.33
N ILE A 59 10.16 14.91 7.15
CA ILE A 59 9.80 16.28 6.76
C ILE A 59 10.76 16.79 5.67
N ASP A 60 12.05 16.55 5.80
CA ASP A 60 13.04 16.94 4.79
C ASP A 60 12.80 16.22 3.45
N ALA A 61 12.54 14.90 3.50
CA ALA A 61 12.19 14.13 2.31
C ALA A 61 10.85 14.58 1.69
N ARG A 62 9.86 14.95 2.53
CA ARG A 62 8.62 15.57 2.07
C ARG A 62 8.88 16.87 1.31
N GLY A 63 9.85 17.69 1.75
CA GLY A 63 10.23 18.92 1.04
C GLY A 63 10.60 18.63 -0.43
N GLU A 64 11.48 17.69 -0.67
CA GLU A 64 11.87 17.28 -2.04
C GLU A 64 10.67 16.70 -2.83
N LEU A 65 9.80 15.91 -2.18
CA LEU A 65 8.59 15.39 -2.82
C LEU A 65 7.62 16.49 -3.22
N CYS A 66 7.37 17.46 -2.33
CA CYS A 66 6.53 18.62 -2.62
C CYS A 66 7.11 19.49 -3.74
N ASP A 67 8.42 19.67 -3.77
CA ASP A 67 9.10 20.40 -4.86
C ASP A 67 8.97 19.70 -6.21
N ARG A 68 9.02 18.37 -6.23
CA ARG A 68 8.78 17.58 -7.46
C ARG A 68 7.33 17.69 -7.92
N LEU A 69 6.36 17.57 -7.02
CA LEU A 69 4.93 17.77 -7.31
C LEU A 69 4.66 19.19 -7.82
N HIS A 70 5.28 20.19 -7.20
CA HIS A 70 5.16 21.58 -7.62
C HIS A 70 5.71 21.78 -9.05
N ARG A 71 6.90 21.27 -9.34
CA ARG A 71 7.49 21.32 -10.70
C ARG A 71 6.66 20.57 -11.73
N ALA A 72 5.95 19.53 -11.32
CA ALA A 72 5.03 18.78 -12.16
C ALA A 72 3.67 19.47 -12.37
N GLY A 73 3.42 20.64 -11.75
CA GLY A 73 2.17 21.38 -11.88
C GLY A 73 1.00 20.82 -11.08
N MET A 74 1.28 19.94 -10.12
CA MET A 74 0.23 19.29 -9.32
C MET A 74 -0.20 20.08 -8.09
N LEU A 75 0.56 21.09 -7.69
CA LEU A 75 0.26 21.91 -6.53
C LEU A 75 -0.26 23.29 -6.90
N ASP A 76 -1.08 23.85 -6.01
CA ASP A 76 -1.54 25.23 -6.10
C ASP A 76 -0.39 26.21 -5.84
N TYR A 77 0.02 26.92 -6.87
CA TYR A 77 1.13 27.88 -6.83
C TYR A 77 0.85 29.12 -5.96
N SER A 78 -0.38 29.34 -5.53
CA SER A 78 -0.73 30.41 -4.61
C SER A 78 -0.46 30.05 -3.15
N ARG A 79 -0.12 28.79 -2.86
CA ARG A 79 0.09 28.27 -1.52
C ARG A 79 1.56 27.92 -1.28
N PRO A 80 2.04 27.96 -0.03
CA PRO A 80 3.37 27.45 0.32
C PRO A 80 3.53 25.99 -0.09
N VAL A 81 4.64 25.64 -0.74
CA VAL A 81 4.89 24.29 -1.29
C VAL A 81 4.74 23.20 -0.25
N MET A 82 5.21 23.45 0.99
CA MET A 82 5.13 22.48 2.09
C MET A 82 3.69 22.22 2.60
N GLU A 83 2.72 23.08 2.28
CA GLU A 83 1.32 22.78 2.55
C GLU A 83 0.79 21.67 1.61
N CYS A 84 1.46 21.49 0.48
CA CYS A 84 1.16 20.44 -0.51
C CYS A 84 -0.32 20.44 -0.94
N VAL A 85 -0.88 21.65 -1.14
CA VAL A 85 -2.27 21.82 -1.57
C VAL A 85 -2.36 21.45 -3.04
N ALA A 86 -3.27 20.55 -3.38
CA ALA A 86 -3.47 20.11 -4.76
C ALA A 86 -3.94 21.27 -5.65
N ALA A 87 -3.42 21.33 -6.87
CA ALA A 87 -3.92 22.23 -7.91
C ALA A 87 -5.37 21.87 -8.30
N PRO A 88 -6.11 22.78 -8.94
CA PRO A 88 -7.43 22.45 -9.49
C PRO A 88 -7.36 21.22 -10.42
N GLN A 89 -8.39 20.36 -10.38
CA GLN A 89 -8.41 19.08 -11.11
C GLN A 89 -8.09 19.24 -12.60
N ALA A 90 -8.65 20.27 -13.24
CA ALA A 90 -8.38 20.53 -14.66
C ALA A 90 -6.89 20.76 -14.99
N GLN A 91 -6.11 21.31 -14.05
CA GLN A 91 -4.65 21.49 -14.21
C GLN A 91 -3.92 20.15 -14.06
N ILE A 92 -4.35 19.32 -13.11
CA ILE A 92 -3.78 17.98 -12.89
C ILE A 92 -4.07 17.08 -14.08
N ASP A 93 -5.29 17.08 -14.58
CA ASP A 93 -5.68 16.31 -15.77
C ASP A 93 -4.86 16.72 -17.01
N ALA A 94 -4.59 18.01 -17.15
CA ALA A 94 -3.76 18.52 -18.26
C ALA A 94 -2.27 18.09 -18.14
N ALA A 95 -1.78 17.83 -16.94
CA ALA A 95 -0.43 17.34 -16.70
C ALA A 95 -0.24 15.86 -17.04
N ALA A 96 -1.33 15.12 -17.33
CA ALA A 96 -1.35 13.69 -17.66
C ALA A 96 -0.62 12.81 -16.61
N ILE A 97 -0.65 13.22 -15.34
CA ILE A 97 0.02 12.52 -14.25
C ILE A 97 -1.01 11.61 -13.56
N GLY A 98 -0.71 10.31 -13.56
CA GLY A 98 -1.53 9.31 -12.87
C GLY A 98 -1.30 9.31 -11.35
N PRO A 99 -2.13 8.57 -10.59
CA PRO A 99 -1.99 8.46 -9.14
C PRO A 99 -0.72 7.71 -8.71
N PHE A 100 -0.10 7.01 -9.64
CA PHE A 100 1.12 6.23 -9.44
C PHE A 100 2.30 6.97 -10.06
N MET A 101 3.23 7.42 -9.22
CA MET A 101 4.27 8.38 -9.60
C MET A 101 5.68 7.89 -9.24
N PRO A 102 6.21 6.86 -9.94
CA PRO A 102 7.54 6.32 -9.66
C PRO A 102 8.67 7.35 -9.82
N GLU A 103 8.46 8.37 -10.64
CA GLU A 103 9.41 9.47 -10.84
C GLU A 103 9.62 10.33 -9.58
N LEU A 104 8.68 10.33 -8.66
CA LEU A 104 8.86 11.02 -7.37
C LEU A 104 9.90 10.31 -6.48
N ALA A 105 10.00 9.00 -6.61
CA ALA A 105 10.96 8.20 -5.86
C ALA A 105 12.31 8.07 -6.58
N ARG A 106 12.33 8.12 -7.92
CA ARG A 106 13.57 7.94 -8.69
C ARG A 106 14.57 9.06 -8.41
N ASP A 107 15.83 8.69 -8.15
CA ASP A 107 16.93 9.63 -7.90
C ASP A 107 16.59 10.64 -6.77
N ASN A 108 15.88 10.17 -5.73
CA ASN A 108 15.48 10.97 -4.59
C ASN A 108 16.27 10.53 -3.34
N ALA A 109 17.44 11.12 -3.14
CA ALA A 109 18.33 10.75 -2.05
C ALA A 109 17.71 10.98 -0.67
N SER A 110 16.95 12.07 -0.49
CA SER A 110 16.27 12.37 0.77
C SER A 110 15.20 11.31 1.10
N LEU A 111 14.41 10.89 0.11
CA LEU A 111 13.46 9.79 0.28
C LEU A 111 14.18 8.47 0.57
N HIS A 112 15.22 8.14 -0.19
CA HIS A 112 15.96 6.89 -0.04
C HIS A 112 16.63 6.78 1.33
N SER A 113 17.12 7.89 1.91
CA SER A 113 17.68 7.88 3.27
C SER A 113 16.66 7.57 4.36
N VAL A 114 15.37 7.80 4.10
CA VAL A 114 14.29 7.45 5.03
C VAL A 114 13.86 6.00 4.88
N ILE A 115 13.71 5.51 3.64
CA ILE A 115 13.09 4.20 3.40
C ILE A 115 14.08 3.06 3.20
N TYR A 116 15.34 3.35 2.83
CA TYR A 116 16.37 2.34 2.55
C TYR A 116 17.58 2.43 3.48
N ASP A 117 17.50 3.20 4.56
CA ASP A 117 18.56 3.37 5.55
C ASP A 117 17.98 3.59 6.95
N GLY A 118 18.86 3.71 7.94
CA GLY A 118 18.52 4.08 9.32
C GLY A 118 17.42 3.23 9.94
N PRO A 119 16.47 3.86 10.66
CA PRO A 119 15.49 3.14 11.47
C PRO A 119 14.65 2.11 10.70
N MET A 120 14.36 2.33 9.41
CA MET A 120 13.64 1.36 8.59
C MET A 120 14.45 0.07 8.43
N ILE A 121 15.71 0.19 8.02
CA ILE A 121 16.57 -0.98 7.80
C ILE A 121 17.02 -1.61 9.13
N ASP A 122 17.22 -0.80 10.17
CA ASP A 122 17.53 -1.30 11.51
C ASP A 122 16.38 -2.16 12.06
N PHE A 123 15.14 -1.71 11.90
CA PHE A 123 13.96 -2.49 12.26
C PHE A 123 13.93 -3.84 11.52
N TYR A 124 14.09 -3.85 10.20
CA TYR A 124 14.08 -5.08 9.44
C TYR A 124 15.26 -5.99 9.76
N THR A 125 16.43 -5.43 10.00
CA THR A 125 17.62 -6.20 10.43
C THR A 125 17.34 -6.93 11.75
N PHE A 126 16.70 -6.25 12.70
CA PHE A 126 16.26 -6.84 13.95
C PHE A 126 15.14 -7.86 13.76
N PHE A 127 14.07 -7.48 13.05
CA PHE A 127 12.89 -8.31 12.83
C PHE A 127 13.23 -9.61 12.07
N LEU A 128 13.98 -9.53 10.98
CA LEU A 128 14.37 -10.70 10.18
C LEU A 128 15.59 -11.46 10.78
N GLY A 129 16.33 -10.82 11.67
CA GLY A 129 17.51 -11.42 12.33
C GLY A 129 18.73 -11.56 11.43
N GLY A 130 18.85 -10.72 10.41
CA GLY A 130 19.97 -10.74 9.47
C GLY A 130 19.97 -9.56 8.52
N SER A 131 20.91 -9.57 7.57
CA SER A 131 21.02 -8.53 6.55
C SER A 131 19.75 -8.43 5.72
N VAL A 132 19.31 -7.23 5.44
CA VAL A 132 18.10 -6.91 4.69
C VAL A 132 18.45 -6.61 3.23
N ARG A 133 17.61 -7.07 2.33
CA ARG A 133 17.56 -6.61 0.96
C ARG A 133 16.19 -6.02 0.67
N HIS A 134 16.16 -4.79 0.18
CA HIS A 134 14.94 -4.16 -0.32
C HIS A 134 14.80 -4.34 -1.83
N PHE A 135 13.61 -4.14 -2.37
CA PHE A 135 13.39 -3.93 -3.80
C PHE A 135 13.97 -2.58 -4.21
N ASP A 136 14.50 -2.50 -5.41
CA ASP A 136 15.02 -1.25 -5.99
C ASP A 136 13.90 -0.39 -6.62
N TYR A 137 12.66 -0.65 -6.25
CA TYR A 137 11.50 0.04 -6.75
C TYR A 137 10.59 0.47 -5.60
N THR A 138 10.24 1.76 -5.58
CA THR A 138 9.33 2.33 -4.57
C THR A 138 8.00 2.68 -5.22
N TRP A 139 6.93 2.06 -4.72
CA TRP A 139 5.58 2.48 -5.07
C TRP A 139 5.24 3.78 -4.35
N PHE A 140 5.35 4.90 -5.06
CA PHE A 140 4.95 6.19 -4.53
C PHE A 140 3.60 6.61 -5.10
N ARG A 141 2.72 7.09 -4.23
CA ARG A 141 1.39 7.57 -4.60
C ARG A 141 1.15 8.94 -4.00
N ALA A 142 0.68 9.88 -4.83
CA ALA A 142 0.09 11.12 -4.37
C ALA A 142 -1.44 11.03 -4.53
N LYS A 143 -2.15 11.23 -3.44
CA LYS A 143 -3.62 11.21 -3.42
C LYS A 143 -4.13 12.59 -3.07
N GLN A 144 -5.25 12.98 -3.67
CA GLN A 144 -5.93 14.22 -3.37
C GLN A 144 -7.37 13.95 -2.91
N PRO A 145 -7.94 14.82 -2.05
CA PRO A 145 -9.30 14.66 -1.57
C PRO A 145 -10.33 14.65 -2.71
N GLY A 146 -11.39 13.86 -2.56
CA GLY A 146 -12.52 13.86 -3.48
C GLY A 146 -12.25 13.22 -4.83
N THR A 147 -11.16 12.49 -5.00
CA THR A 147 -10.83 11.76 -6.23
C THR A 147 -11.16 10.28 -6.12
N THR A 148 -11.43 9.65 -7.28
CA THR A 148 -11.58 8.19 -7.41
C THR A 148 -10.24 7.46 -7.45
N THR A 149 -9.22 7.99 -6.76
CA THR A 149 -7.87 7.41 -6.73
C THR A 149 -7.67 6.46 -5.54
N ALA A 150 -8.74 5.99 -4.93
CA ALA A 150 -8.70 4.96 -3.92
C ALA A 150 -7.94 3.72 -4.43
N THR A 151 -7.16 3.12 -3.55
CA THR A 151 -6.54 1.84 -3.87
C THR A 151 -7.56 0.74 -3.59
N THR A 152 -7.92 0.02 -4.63
CA THR A 152 -8.88 -1.10 -4.55
C THR A 152 -8.33 -2.24 -3.68
N PRO A 153 -9.21 -3.05 -3.07
CA PRO A 153 -8.79 -4.21 -2.29
C PRO A 153 -7.87 -5.15 -3.05
N HIS A 154 -6.71 -5.41 -2.47
CA HIS A 154 -5.71 -6.33 -3.02
C HIS A 154 -4.80 -6.86 -1.90
N HIS A 155 -4.04 -7.87 -2.21
CA HIS A 155 -2.91 -8.34 -1.42
C HIS A 155 -1.65 -8.32 -2.29
N ASP A 156 -0.49 -8.07 -1.69
CA ASP A 156 0.73 -7.82 -2.45
C ASP A 156 1.35 -9.08 -3.05
N PHE A 157 0.98 -10.27 -2.57
CA PHE A 157 1.51 -11.53 -3.10
C PHE A 157 1.29 -11.66 -4.61
N VAL A 158 0.15 -11.21 -5.11
CA VAL A 158 -0.18 -11.29 -6.53
C VAL A 158 0.83 -10.56 -7.43
N TYR A 159 1.49 -9.53 -6.90
CA TYR A 159 2.52 -8.77 -7.64
C TYR A 159 3.93 -9.26 -7.38
N MET A 160 4.23 -9.71 -6.16
CA MET A 160 5.59 -9.93 -5.67
C MET A 160 5.81 -11.32 -5.07
N GLY A 161 4.90 -12.27 -5.25
CA GLY A 161 4.97 -13.62 -4.69
C GLY A 161 6.06 -14.52 -5.25
N ARG A 162 6.95 -13.99 -6.09
CA ARG A 162 8.08 -14.75 -6.69
C ARG A 162 9.33 -14.56 -5.86
N GLY A 163 9.72 -15.54 -5.07
CA GLY A 163 10.94 -15.48 -4.27
C GLY A 163 10.79 -16.07 -2.88
N THR A 164 11.34 -15.36 -1.90
CA THR A 164 11.29 -15.80 -0.50
C THR A 164 9.91 -15.52 0.13
N PRO A 165 9.42 -16.39 1.04
CA PRO A 165 8.24 -16.09 1.86
C PRO A 165 8.51 -15.00 2.91
N ASP A 166 9.78 -14.73 3.25
CA ASP A 166 10.19 -13.67 4.19
C ASP A 166 10.23 -12.30 3.49
N LEU A 167 9.10 -11.92 2.90
CA LEU A 167 8.89 -10.66 2.21
C LEU A 167 7.75 -9.90 2.86
N TYR A 168 7.98 -8.63 3.13
CA TYR A 168 7.02 -7.75 3.78
C TYR A 168 6.94 -6.42 3.03
N THR A 169 5.78 -5.81 3.03
CA THR A 169 5.60 -4.43 2.56
C THR A 169 5.66 -3.47 3.73
N SER A 170 6.33 -2.33 3.52
CA SER A 170 6.25 -1.17 4.41
C SER A 170 5.49 -0.07 3.74
N TRP A 171 4.47 0.43 4.41
CA TRP A 171 3.80 1.67 4.03
C TRP A 171 4.14 2.76 5.06
N THR A 172 4.52 3.95 4.58
CA THR A 172 4.81 5.10 5.43
C THR A 172 4.25 6.38 4.83
N PRO A 173 3.56 7.22 5.61
CA PRO A 173 3.00 8.47 5.13
C PRO A 173 4.05 9.58 5.14
N PHE A 174 4.09 10.38 4.08
CA PHE A 174 4.83 11.64 3.98
C PHE A 174 3.93 12.87 4.21
N SER A 175 2.76 12.65 4.79
CA SER A 175 1.84 13.64 5.35
C SER A 175 1.24 13.08 6.62
N ASP A 176 0.78 13.92 7.52
CA ASP A 176 -0.16 13.45 8.54
C ASP A 176 -1.49 13.14 7.82
N VAL A 177 -2.09 11.98 8.11
CA VAL A 177 -3.28 11.45 7.43
C VAL A 177 -4.37 11.21 8.48
N PRO A 178 -5.19 12.23 8.80
CA PRO A 178 -6.34 12.05 9.67
C PRO A 178 -7.41 11.18 8.99
N PHE A 179 -8.34 10.64 9.74
CA PHE A 179 -9.43 9.81 9.21
C PHE A 179 -10.16 10.45 8.02
N ALA A 180 -10.37 11.76 8.06
CA ALA A 180 -11.05 12.48 6.99
C ALA A 180 -10.32 12.48 5.64
N MET A 181 -9.01 12.20 5.63
CA MET A 181 -8.22 12.10 4.39
C MET A 181 -8.22 10.69 3.81
N GLY A 182 -8.63 9.69 4.57
CA GLY A 182 -8.56 8.28 4.21
C GLY A 182 -7.12 7.75 4.18
N GLY A 183 -6.81 6.81 5.04
CA GLY A 183 -5.51 6.15 5.12
C GLY A 183 -5.57 4.73 4.58
N LEU A 184 -4.45 4.03 4.69
CA LEU A 184 -4.40 2.60 4.41
C LEU A 184 -5.22 1.84 5.45
N MET A 185 -6.02 0.88 4.99
CA MET A 185 -6.81 0.00 5.86
C MET A 185 -6.49 -1.46 5.59
N MET A 186 -6.43 -2.27 6.65
CA MET A 186 -6.14 -3.70 6.61
C MET A 186 -7.40 -4.49 6.92
N LEU A 187 -7.70 -5.52 6.14
CA LEU A 187 -8.82 -6.41 6.46
C LEU A 187 -8.38 -7.44 7.51
N GLU A 188 -9.02 -7.39 8.67
CA GLU A 188 -8.71 -8.20 9.85
C GLU A 188 -8.70 -9.69 9.50
N LYS A 189 -7.62 -10.41 9.87
CA LYS A 189 -7.45 -11.86 9.65
C LYS A 189 -7.39 -12.33 8.19
N SER A 190 -7.46 -11.45 7.21
CA SER A 190 -7.47 -11.85 5.79
C SER A 190 -6.20 -12.60 5.35
N HIS A 191 -5.05 -12.34 5.98
CA HIS A 191 -3.79 -13.03 5.69
C HIS A 191 -3.80 -14.53 6.02
N THR A 192 -4.76 -15.00 6.80
CA THR A 192 -4.96 -16.42 7.12
C THR A 192 -6.23 -17.00 6.49
N HIS A 193 -6.98 -16.19 5.73
CA HIS A 193 -8.20 -16.66 5.07
C HIS A 193 -7.85 -17.67 3.97
N GLU A 194 -8.53 -18.82 3.99
CA GLU A 194 -8.20 -19.96 3.13
C GLU A 194 -8.29 -19.58 1.63
N ASP A 195 -9.33 -18.86 1.24
CA ASP A 195 -9.53 -18.40 -0.14
C ASP A 195 -8.42 -17.43 -0.61
N ILE A 196 -7.83 -16.67 0.32
CA ILE A 196 -6.67 -15.83 0.02
C ILE A 196 -5.43 -16.69 -0.11
N VAL A 197 -5.10 -17.48 0.92
CA VAL A 197 -3.82 -18.19 1.01
C VAL A 197 -3.72 -19.35 0.01
N GLN A 198 -4.81 -20.09 -0.20
CA GLN A 198 -4.85 -21.26 -1.09
C GLN A 198 -5.40 -20.94 -2.48
N GLY A 199 -6.10 -19.82 -2.62
CA GLY A 199 -6.67 -19.33 -3.88
C GLY A 199 -5.79 -18.30 -4.56
N CYS A 200 -6.21 -17.04 -4.52
CA CYS A 200 -5.51 -15.94 -5.19
C CYS A 200 -4.08 -15.72 -4.68
N GLY A 201 -3.78 -16.06 -3.43
CA GLY A 201 -2.43 -16.03 -2.88
C GLY A 201 -1.46 -17.09 -3.44
N GLN A 202 -1.90 -17.95 -4.35
CA GLN A 202 -1.05 -18.91 -5.07
C GLN A 202 -0.84 -18.50 -6.54
N THR A 203 -1.37 -17.36 -6.94
CA THR A 203 -1.31 -16.87 -8.33
C THR A 203 -0.58 -15.54 -8.40
N ASP A 204 -0.23 -15.13 -9.58
CA ASP A 204 0.31 -13.79 -9.83
C ASP A 204 -0.64 -12.93 -10.68
N VAL A 205 -0.30 -11.66 -10.82
CA VAL A 205 -1.07 -10.66 -11.56
C VAL A 205 -1.38 -11.07 -12.99
N ASP A 206 -0.59 -11.95 -13.56
CA ASP A 206 -0.75 -12.42 -14.93
C ASP A 206 -1.94 -13.38 -15.09
N LEU A 207 -2.30 -14.11 -14.03
CA LEU A 207 -3.36 -15.13 -14.05
C LEU A 207 -4.63 -14.69 -13.33
N TYR A 208 -4.50 -13.85 -12.33
CA TYR A 208 -5.57 -13.59 -11.38
C TYR A 208 -6.18 -12.20 -11.56
N CYS A 209 -7.24 -11.99 -10.83
CA CYS A 209 -7.95 -10.73 -10.66
C CYS A 209 -8.76 -10.32 -11.90
N THR A 210 -8.54 -9.13 -12.40
CA THR A 210 -9.39 -8.54 -13.43
C THR A 210 -8.95 -8.80 -14.86
N ASN A 211 -8.10 -9.81 -15.10
CA ASN A 211 -7.76 -10.22 -16.45
C ASN A 211 -9.03 -10.66 -17.22
N ARG A 212 -9.20 -10.15 -18.43
CA ARG A 212 -10.39 -10.32 -19.25
C ARG A 212 -10.05 -10.91 -20.63
N GLY A 213 -11.10 -11.36 -21.32
CA GLY A 213 -10.97 -11.92 -22.66
C GLY A 213 -10.14 -13.19 -22.66
N ASN A 214 -9.27 -13.34 -23.64
CA ASN A 214 -8.42 -14.52 -23.81
C ASN A 214 -7.09 -14.42 -23.03
N ALA A 215 -6.81 -13.33 -22.37
CA ALA A 215 -5.53 -13.10 -21.70
C ALA A 215 -5.20 -14.19 -20.68
N GLN A 216 -6.16 -14.55 -19.83
CA GLN A 216 -5.98 -15.56 -18.81
C GLN A 216 -5.66 -16.94 -19.40
N GLU A 217 -6.34 -17.34 -20.47
CA GLU A 217 -6.12 -18.64 -21.13
C GLU A 217 -4.72 -18.70 -21.77
N VAL A 218 -4.31 -17.64 -22.46
CA VAL A 218 -3.01 -17.55 -23.13
C VAL A 218 -1.88 -17.56 -22.12
N VAL A 219 -2.01 -16.82 -21.02
CA VAL A 219 -1.02 -16.79 -19.93
C VAL A 219 -0.93 -18.14 -19.24
N ALA A 220 -2.05 -18.76 -18.90
CA ALA A 220 -2.09 -20.09 -18.30
C ALA A 220 -1.42 -21.15 -19.20
N ALA A 221 -1.66 -21.08 -20.50
CA ALA A 221 -1.01 -22.00 -21.46
C ALA A 221 0.51 -21.79 -21.52
N ALA A 222 0.98 -20.56 -21.52
CA ALA A 222 2.40 -20.25 -21.51
C ALA A 222 3.08 -20.76 -20.22
N GLN A 223 2.47 -20.51 -19.06
CA GLN A 223 2.98 -20.98 -17.77
C GLN A 223 2.99 -22.51 -17.66
N THR A 224 1.92 -23.18 -18.08
CA THR A 224 1.86 -24.64 -18.13
C THR A 224 2.98 -25.23 -19.00
N SER A 225 3.37 -24.50 -20.03
CA SER A 225 4.47 -24.88 -20.93
C SER A 225 5.84 -24.44 -20.42
N GLY A 226 5.93 -23.81 -19.26
CA GLY A 226 7.19 -23.34 -18.65
C GLY A 226 7.88 -22.24 -19.46
N ARG A 227 7.15 -21.44 -20.24
CA ARG A 227 7.70 -20.39 -21.09
C ARG A 227 7.03 -19.01 -20.80
N GLU A 228 7.72 -17.95 -21.17
CA GLU A 228 7.12 -16.63 -21.21
C GLU A 228 6.19 -16.41 -22.40
N LEU A 229 5.35 -15.40 -22.32
CA LEU A 229 4.54 -14.93 -23.44
C LEU A 229 5.45 -14.41 -24.55
N THR A 230 5.15 -14.78 -25.78
CA THR A 230 5.78 -14.19 -26.96
C THR A 230 5.36 -12.75 -27.18
N GLY A 231 6.11 -11.99 -27.98
CA GLY A 231 5.74 -10.63 -28.35
C GLY A 231 4.41 -10.55 -29.08
N GLU A 232 4.09 -11.54 -29.92
CA GLU A 232 2.83 -11.63 -30.66
C GLU A 232 1.64 -11.92 -29.71
N GLU A 233 1.81 -12.86 -28.77
CA GLU A 233 0.79 -13.14 -27.75
C GLU A 233 0.48 -11.91 -26.91
N ARG A 234 1.53 -11.17 -26.46
CA ARG A 234 1.35 -9.92 -25.70
C ARG A 234 0.58 -8.84 -26.48
N GLN A 235 0.68 -8.81 -27.81
CA GLN A 235 -0.02 -7.85 -28.64
C GLN A 235 -1.46 -8.28 -28.95
N GLN A 236 -1.75 -9.59 -28.95
CA GLN A 236 -3.04 -10.15 -29.32
C GLN A 236 -4.00 -10.30 -28.14
N ILE A 237 -3.49 -10.34 -26.92
CA ILE A 237 -4.32 -10.50 -25.73
C ILE A 237 -4.82 -9.16 -25.23
N ASP A 238 -6.07 -9.14 -24.77
CA ASP A 238 -6.63 -8.01 -24.02
C ASP A 238 -6.09 -8.05 -22.57
N TRP A 239 -4.89 -7.50 -22.42
CA TRP A 239 -4.17 -7.51 -21.14
C TRP A 239 -4.70 -6.37 -20.26
N ASN A 240 -5.51 -6.69 -19.28
CA ASN A 240 -6.20 -5.73 -18.43
C ASN A 240 -6.18 -6.15 -16.95
N SER A 241 -5.09 -6.78 -16.49
CA SER A 241 -4.97 -7.12 -15.07
C SER A 241 -4.56 -5.92 -14.25
N THR A 242 -5.32 -5.64 -13.21
CA THR A 242 -4.99 -4.62 -12.22
C THR A 242 -4.35 -5.21 -10.97
N GLY A 243 -4.34 -6.54 -10.80
CA GLY A 243 -3.96 -7.23 -9.58
C GLY A 243 -4.94 -7.02 -8.41
N ALA A 244 -6.03 -6.30 -8.61
CA ALA A 244 -7.06 -6.11 -7.59
C ALA A 244 -7.83 -7.41 -7.33
N TYR A 245 -8.13 -7.68 -6.06
CA TYR A 245 -9.06 -8.73 -5.68
C TYR A 245 -10.49 -8.35 -6.06
N SER A 246 -10.85 -7.11 -5.77
CA SER A 246 -12.17 -6.54 -6.04
C SER A 246 -12.03 -5.03 -6.28
N SER A 247 -13.00 -4.42 -6.92
CA SER A 247 -13.13 -2.96 -6.99
C SER A 247 -13.90 -2.36 -5.80
N ASP A 248 -14.42 -3.18 -4.89
CA ASP A 248 -15.35 -2.79 -3.84
C ASP A 248 -14.91 -3.30 -2.46
N ALA A 249 -14.43 -2.41 -1.60
CA ALA A 249 -13.98 -2.77 -0.26
C ALA A 249 -15.12 -3.22 0.66
N ILE A 250 -16.34 -2.73 0.45
CA ILE A 250 -17.49 -3.14 1.26
C ILE A 250 -17.86 -4.58 0.89
N ALA A 251 -17.99 -4.88 -0.40
CA ALA A 251 -18.28 -6.23 -0.88
C ALA A 251 -17.16 -7.22 -0.49
N THR A 252 -15.88 -6.80 -0.60
CA THR A 252 -14.75 -7.63 -0.18
C THR A 252 -14.84 -8.02 1.28
N ARG A 253 -15.19 -7.07 2.14
CA ARG A 253 -15.37 -7.33 3.58
C ARG A 253 -16.57 -8.24 3.86
N GLU A 254 -17.68 -8.06 3.14
CA GLU A 254 -18.86 -8.92 3.26
C GLU A 254 -18.54 -10.37 2.87
N GLU A 255 -17.72 -10.56 1.86
CA GLU A 255 -17.29 -11.87 1.38
C GLU A 255 -16.29 -12.55 2.34
N LEU A 256 -15.25 -11.83 2.76
CA LEU A 256 -14.15 -12.40 3.54
C LEU A 256 -14.35 -12.32 5.06
N GLY A 257 -15.31 -11.51 5.52
CA GLY A 257 -15.52 -11.24 6.94
C GLY A 257 -14.47 -10.31 7.56
N GLY A 258 -14.44 -10.24 8.89
CA GLY A 258 -13.53 -9.35 9.62
C GLY A 258 -13.97 -7.89 9.62
N ARG A 259 -13.09 -7.01 10.05
CA ARG A 259 -13.28 -5.55 10.07
C ARG A 259 -12.18 -4.90 9.25
N TRP A 260 -12.47 -3.73 8.67
CA TRP A 260 -11.43 -2.85 8.17
C TRP A 260 -10.75 -2.14 9.35
N LEU A 261 -9.44 -2.37 9.50
CA LEU A 261 -8.62 -1.77 10.56
C LEU A 261 -7.79 -0.64 9.96
N LEU A 262 -7.86 0.54 10.57
CA LEU A 262 -7.13 1.74 10.17
C LEU A 262 -6.78 2.57 11.40
N ASP A 263 -6.04 3.66 11.20
CA ASP A 263 -5.74 4.64 12.24
C ASP A 263 -5.55 6.03 11.62
N GLU A 264 -5.38 7.07 12.44
CA GLU A 264 -4.78 8.30 12.00
C GLU A 264 -3.27 8.13 11.94
N TYR A 265 -2.70 8.39 10.77
CA TYR A 265 -1.26 8.22 10.58
C TYR A 265 -0.54 9.55 10.64
N ARG A 266 0.67 9.53 11.14
CA ARG A 266 1.56 10.70 11.21
C ARG A 266 2.85 10.44 10.46
N MET A 267 3.47 11.49 9.96
CA MET A 267 4.81 11.40 9.38
C MET A 267 5.77 10.78 10.39
N GLY A 268 6.43 9.70 9.99
CA GLY A 268 7.28 8.89 10.85
C GLY A 268 6.68 7.55 11.27
N ASP A 269 5.38 7.34 11.05
CA ASP A 269 4.74 6.05 11.29
C ASP A 269 5.10 5.05 10.18
N VAL A 270 5.12 3.77 10.53
CA VAL A 270 5.29 2.68 9.58
C VAL A 270 4.24 1.60 9.84
N LEU A 271 3.63 1.13 8.77
CA LEU A 271 2.80 -0.05 8.77
C LEU A 271 3.51 -1.14 7.96
N VAL A 272 4.00 -2.17 8.65
CA VAL A 272 4.66 -3.35 8.06
C VAL A 272 3.63 -4.46 7.95
N PHE A 273 3.54 -5.12 6.80
CA PHE A 273 2.54 -6.15 6.63
C PHE A 273 2.96 -7.29 5.69
N SER A 274 2.34 -8.44 5.92
CA SER A 274 2.57 -9.66 5.17
C SER A 274 2.01 -9.56 3.75
N MET A 275 2.57 -10.33 2.83
CA MET A 275 2.16 -10.34 1.44
C MET A 275 0.70 -10.75 1.21
N HIS A 276 0.09 -11.49 2.14
CA HIS A 276 -1.25 -12.05 1.98
C HIS A 276 -2.37 -11.21 2.61
N ILE A 277 -2.04 -10.15 3.37
CA ILE A 277 -3.09 -9.36 3.99
C ILE A 277 -3.82 -8.52 2.95
N MET A 278 -5.14 -8.60 2.95
CA MET A 278 -6.00 -7.75 2.13
C MET A 278 -5.95 -6.32 2.65
N HIS A 279 -5.69 -5.37 1.78
CA HIS A 279 -5.65 -3.96 2.13
C HIS A 279 -6.21 -3.08 1.03
N ALA A 280 -6.64 -1.87 1.41
CA ALA A 280 -7.22 -0.86 0.53
C ALA A 280 -7.00 0.55 1.10
N SER A 281 -7.38 1.60 0.37
CA SER A 281 -7.29 2.96 0.90
C SER A 281 -8.21 3.92 0.16
#